data_e51df9ea947aa8db36cd88424353fcba
#
_entry.id   e51df9ea947aa8db36cd88424353fcba
#
_cell.length_a   1.000
_cell.length_b   1.000
_cell.length_c   1.000
_cell.angle_alpha   90.00
_cell.angle_beta   90.00
_cell.angle_gamma   90.00
#
_symmetry.space_group_name_H-M   'P 1'
#
loop_
_entity.id
_entity.type
_entity.pdbx_description
1 polymer ?
#
loop_
_entity_poly.entity_id
_entity_poly.type
_entity_poly.pdbx_seq_one_letter_code
_entity_poly.pdbx_strand_id
1 'polypeptide(L)'
;MTLRPVLTLIIFLALVAAAALTGMNFLPGAWYEALAKPEWTPPNWVFPPAWTALYIMIAVAGWRVFEKQGIVPALIVWAVSLQLNAAWSVFMFKEHNIGFALADIAALWVSIVVFIALTWRSNRVASLLFVPYLAWVSYAAALNFAIWQLNPNAPV
;
A
#
# COMPACT_ATOMS: atom_id res chain seq x y z
N MET A 1 14.53 -24.12 12.51
CA MET A 1 14.46 -22.64 12.52
C MET A 1 14.67 -22.16 13.94
N THR A 2 15.57 -21.22 14.19
CA THR A 2 15.73 -20.62 15.50
C THR A 2 14.48 -19.76 15.81
N LEU A 3 14.09 -19.67 17.09
CA LEU A 3 12.87 -18.92 17.51
C LEU A 3 12.88 -17.44 17.08
N ARG A 4 14.07 -16.82 17.02
CA ARG A 4 14.23 -15.40 16.69
C ARG A 4 13.67 -15.00 15.32
N PRO A 5 14.02 -15.65 14.18
CA PRO A 5 13.45 -15.28 12.87
C PRO A 5 11.94 -15.48 12.75
N VAL A 6 11.38 -16.45 13.49
CA VAL A 6 9.94 -16.67 13.52
C VAL A 6 9.23 -15.52 14.26
N LEU A 7 9.76 -15.13 15.40
CA LEU A 7 9.22 -14.02 16.19
C LEU A 7 9.28 -12.69 15.41
N THR A 8 10.41 -12.42 14.74
CA THR A 8 10.53 -11.20 13.92
C THR A 8 9.56 -11.21 12.75
N LEU A 9 9.35 -12.35 12.06
CA LEU A 9 8.35 -12.45 11.01
C LEU A 9 6.93 -12.15 11.53
N ILE A 10 6.58 -12.69 12.71
CA ILE A 10 5.28 -12.41 13.35
C ILE A 10 5.12 -10.92 13.63
N ILE A 11 6.17 -10.24 14.08
CA ILE A 11 6.15 -8.79 14.32
C ILE A 11 5.88 -8.04 13.00
N PHE A 12 6.56 -8.38 11.90
CA PHE A 12 6.33 -7.74 10.61
C PHE A 12 4.91 -8.00 10.07
N LEU A 13 4.39 -9.22 10.22
CA LEU A 13 3.00 -9.54 9.89
C LEU A 13 2.01 -8.73 10.74
N ALA A 14 2.27 -8.56 12.03
CA ALA A 14 1.42 -7.76 12.92
C ALA A 14 1.44 -6.26 12.56
N LEU A 15 2.61 -5.70 12.21
CA LEU A 15 2.74 -4.31 11.76
C LEU A 15 1.94 -4.07 10.47
N VAL A 16 2.04 -4.99 9.51
CA VAL A 16 1.29 -4.89 8.25
C VAL A 16 -0.21 -5.10 8.49
N ALA A 17 -0.59 -6.03 9.38
CA ALA A 17 -1.99 -6.23 9.75
C ALA A 17 -2.59 -4.98 10.41
N ALA A 18 -1.83 -4.27 11.24
CA ALA A 18 -2.27 -3.00 11.83
C ALA A 18 -2.58 -1.93 10.77
N ALA A 19 -1.74 -1.82 9.72
CA ALA A 19 -2.01 -0.94 8.60
C ALA A 19 -3.22 -1.40 7.77
N ALA A 20 -3.37 -2.72 7.54
CA ALA A 20 -4.52 -3.29 6.85
C ALA A 20 -5.84 -3.02 7.57
N LEU A 21 -5.85 -3.04 8.91
CA LEU A 21 -7.03 -2.72 9.72
C LEU A 21 -7.54 -1.29 9.45
N THR A 22 -6.68 -0.35 9.12
CA THR A 22 -7.11 1.01 8.72
C THR A 22 -7.97 0.96 7.47
N GLY A 23 -7.56 0.21 6.43
CA GLY A 23 -8.35 0.01 5.22
C GLY A 23 -9.66 -0.74 5.48
N MET A 24 -9.68 -1.68 6.44
CA MET A 24 -10.89 -2.41 6.83
C MET A 24 -11.89 -1.54 7.61
N ASN A 25 -11.42 -0.54 8.34
CA ASN A 25 -12.28 0.38 9.08
C ASN A 25 -12.88 1.49 8.19
N PHE A 26 -12.22 1.81 7.07
CA PHE A 26 -12.65 2.83 6.11
C PHE A 26 -12.89 2.18 4.75
N LEU A 27 -14.03 1.48 4.63
CA LEU A 27 -14.45 0.81 3.40
C LEU A 27 -15.18 1.79 2.47
N PRO A 28 -15.15 1.53 1.14
CA PRO A 28 -16.02 2.24 0.20
C PRO A 28 -17.48 2.14 0.64
N GLY A 29 -18.15 3.29 0.73
CA GLY A 29 -19.56 3.39 1.10
C GLY A 29 -20.38 4.10 0.01
N ALA A 30 -21.58 4.52 0.35
CA ALA A 30 -22.51 5.17 -0.58
C ALA A 30 -21.90 6.38 -1.30
N TRP A 31 -21.05 7.15 -0.63
CA TRP A 31 -20.33 8.26 -1.26
C TRP A 31 -19.45 7.78 -2.43
N TYR A 32 -18.63 6.75 -2.22
CA TYR A 32 -17.79 6.21 -3.28
C TYR A 32 -18.59 5.56 -4.41
N GLU A 33 -19.72 4.93 -4.08
CA GLU A 33 -20.62 4.33 -5.07
C GLU A 33 -21.25 5.38 -5.98
N ALA A 34 -21.54 6.56 -5.45
CA ALA A 34 -22.11 7.70 -6.18
C ALA A 34 -21.10 8.43 -7.08
N LEU A 35 -19.80 8.22 -6.92
CA LEU A 35 -18.79 8.86 -7.77
C LEU A 35 -18.84 8.33 -9.21
N ALA A 36 -18.61 9.21 -10.17
CA ALA A 36 -18.33 8.81 -11.54
C ALA A 36 -16.99 8.07 -11.59
N LYS A 37 -16.98 6.87 -12.18
CA LYS A 37 -15.81 5.99 -12.26
C LYS A 37 -15.55 5.57 -13.72
N PRO A 38 -14.29 5.38 -14.11
CA PRO A 38 -13.99 4.87 -15.46
C PRO A 38 -14.51 3.42 -15.62
N GLU A 39 -14.80 3.04 -16.86
CA GLU A 39 -15.34 1.71 -17.21
C GLU A 39 -14.42 0.55 -16.82
N TRP A 40 -13.10 0.80 -16.73
CA TRP A 40 -12.10 -0.16 -16.32
C TRP A 40 -11.93 -0.28 -14.80
N THR A 41 -12.82 0.30 -13.99
CA THR A 41 -12.82 0.12 -12.53
C THR A 41 -13.08 -1.34 -12.18
N PRO A 42 -12.21 -2.00 -11.37
CA PRO A 42 -12.40 -3.40 -11.04
C PRO A 42 -13.61 -3.61 -10.14
N PRO A 43 -14.25 -4.78 -10.23
CA PRO A 43 -15.27 -5.15 -9.26
C PRO A 43 -14.73 -5.17 -7.83
N ASN A 44 -15.55 -4.79 -6.85
CA ASN A 44 -15.14 -4.66 -5.45
C ASN A 44 -14.54 -5.95 -4.86
N TRP A 45 -14.94 -7.12 -5.33
CA TRP A 45 -14.43 -8.41 -4.84
C TRP A 45 -12.95 -8.67 -5.18
N VAL A 46 -12.37 -7.94 -6.15
CA VAL A 46 -10.96 -8.07 -6.54
C VAL A 46 -10.02 -7.51 -5.46
N PHE A 47 -10.45 -6.48 -4.73
CA PHE A 47 -9.60 -5.77 -3.78
C PHE A 47 -9.15 -6.61 -2.57
N PRO A 48 -10.04 -7.36 -1.86
CA PRO A 48 -9.62 -8.13 -0.68
C PRO A 48 -8.54 -9.18 -0.97
N PRO A 49 -8.66 -10.07 -1.98
CA PRO A 49 -7.62 -11.05 -2.25
C PRO A 49 -6.33 -10.41 -2.75
N ALA A 50 -6.40 -9.35 -3.58
CA ALA A 50 -5.22 -8.62 -4.05
C ALA A 50 -4.43 -8.02 -2.88
N TRP A 51 -5.10 -7.28 -1.99
CA TRP A 51 -4.46 -6.69 -0.82
C TRP A 51 -3.94 -7.73 0.17
N THR A 52 -4.65 -8.86 0.37
CA THR A 52 -4.16 -9.94 1.22
C THR A 52 -2.81 -10.47 0.73
N ALA A 53 -2.71 -10.76 -0.56
CA ALA A 53 -1.46 -11.22 -1.15
C ALA A 53 -0.34 -10.17 -1.04
N LEU A 54 -0.65 -8.91 -1.33
CA LEU A 54 0.31 -7.80 -1.24
C LEU A 54 0.80 -7.58 0.20
N TYR A 55 -0.09 -7.60 1.19
CA TYR A 55 0.29 -7.42 2.60
C TYR A 55 1.24 -8.52 3.09
N ILE A 56 1.04 -9.77 2.67
CA ILE A 56 1.98 -10.86 2.97
C ILE A 56 3.35 -10.57 2.32
N MET A 57 3.37 -10.15 1.05
CA MET A 57 4.61 -9.80 0.36
C MET A 57 5.34 -8.63 1.00
N ILE A 58 4.60 -7.58 1.42
CA ILE A 58 5.15 -6.41 2.12
C ILE A 58 5.76 -6.83 3.46
N ALA A 59 5.07 -7.65 4.25
CA ALA A 59 5.58 -8.12 5.54
C ALA A 59 6.86 -8.96 5.36
N VAL A 60 6.86 -9.90 4.42
CA VAL A 60 8.03 -10.75 4.13
C VAL A 60 9.19 -9.91 3.61
N ALA A 61 8.96 -8.91 2.75
CA ALA A 61 10.02 -8.03 2.25
C ALA A 61 10.70 -7.24 3.37
N GLY A 62 9.91 -6.61 4.25
CA GLY A 62 10.43 -5.88 5.42
C GLY A 62 11.21 -6.79 6.37
N TRP A 63 10.64 -7.94 6.70
CA TRP A 63 11.30 -8.95 7.52
C TRP A 63 12.64 -9.40 6.94
N ARG A 64 12.72 -9.70 5.63
CA ARG A 64 13.97 -10.10 4.97
C ARG A 64 15.03 -9.01 4.99
N VAL A 65 14.65 -7.75 4.86
CA VAL A 65 15.59 -6.63 5.00
C VAL A 65 16.11 -6.56 6.42
N PHE A 66 15.24 -6.66 7.41
CA PHE A 66 15.60 -6.61 8.82
C PHE A 66 16.52 -7.78 9.23
N GLU A 67 16.19 -9.01 8.86
CA GLU A 67 17.01 -10.19 9.21
C GLU A 67 18.40 -10.16 8.57
N LYS A 68 18.52 -9.58 7.37
CA LYS A 68 19.80 -9.56 6.65
C LYS A 68 20.67 -8.36 7.00
N GLN A 69 20.07 -7.20 7.28
CA GLN A 69 20.78 -5.93 7.35
C GLN A 69 20.47 -5.10 8.61
N GLY A 70 19.44 -5.50 9.40
CA GLY A 70 18.97 -4.73 10.53
C GLY A 70 18.20 -3.47 10.12
N ILE A 71 18.33 -2.42 10.94
CA ILE A 71 17.68 -1.12 10.67
C ILE A 71 18.56 -0.33 9.70
N VAL A 72 18.14 -0.28 8.45
CA VAL A 72 18.80 0.43 7.35
C VAL A 72 17.82 1.38 6.65
N PRO A 73 18.26 2.32 5.81
CA PRO A 73 17.37 3.24 5.11
C PRO A 73 16.22 2.56 4.35
N ALA A 74 16.47 1.40 3.76
CA ALA A 74 15.43 0.62 3.09
C ALA A 74 14.29 0.23 4.05
N LEU A 75 14.59 -0.12 5.31
CA LEU A 75 13.57 -0.46 6.29
C LEU A 75 12.76 0.77 6.73
N ILE A 76 13.39 1.93 6.81
CA ILE A 76 12.70 3.21 7.08
C ILE A 76 11.74 3.53 5.95
N VAL A 77 12.16 3.39 4.69
CA VAL A 77 11.30 3.59 3.51
C VAL A 77 10.14 2.57 3.49
N TRP A 78 10.40 1.32 3.87
CA TRP A 78 9.35 0.31 4.06
C TRP A 78 8.29 0.77 5.07
N ALA A 79 8.71 1.27 6.23
CA ALA A 79 7.79 1.77 7.25
C ALA A 79 7.00 2.99 6.77
N VAL A 80 7.64 3.92 6.04
CA VAL A 80 6.97 5.07 5.42
C VAL A 80 5.93 4.61 4.41
N SER A 81 6.26 3.66 3.53
CA SER A 81 5.30 3.13 2.56
C SER A 81 4.08 2.50 3.23
N LEU A 82 4.27 1.84 4.38
CA LEU A 82 3.18 1.25 5.15
C LEU A 82 2.25 2.31 5.76
N GLN A 83 2.83 3.42 6.26
CA GLN A 83 2.04 4.55 6.79
C GLN A 83 1.22 5.24 5.69
N LEU A 84 1.83 5.52 4.53
CA LEU A 84 1.14 6.11 3.38
C LEU A 84 0.02 5.18 2.89
N ASN A 85 0.27 3.88 2.82
CA ASN A 85 -0.76 2.90 2.46
C ASN A 85 -1.99 2.95 3.38
N ALA A 86 -1.76 3.07 4.70
CA ALA A 86 -2.84 3.21 5.67
C ALA A 86 -3.56 4.58 5.55
N ALA A 87 -2.80 5.66 5.33
CA ALA A 87 -3.32 7.02 5.22
C ALA A 87 -4.22 7.20 4.00
N TRP A 88 -3.91 6.54 2.88
CA TRP A 88 -4.72 6.63 1.67
C TRP A 88 -6.20 6.28 1.91
N SER A 89 -6.49 5.21 2.65
CA SER A 89 -7.88 4.82 2.97
C SER A 89 -8.58 5.87 3.82
N VAL A 90 -7.86 6.55 4.70
CA VAL A 90 -8.39 7.67 5.50
C VAL A 90 -8.76 8.82 4.59
N PHE A 91 -7.85 9.27 3.73
CA PHE A 91 -8.13 10.40 2.83
C PHE A 91 -9.26 10.09 1.85
N MET A 92 -9.28 8.88 1.28
CA MET A 92 -10.27 8.52 0.27
C MET A 92 -11.65 8.23 0.85
N PHE A 93 -11.74 7.41 1.91
CA PHE A 93 -13.03 6.87 2.36
C PHE A 93 -13.56 7.50 3.66
N LYS A 94 -12.72 8.14 4.46
CA LYS A 94 -13.17 8.85 5.66
C LYS A 94 -13.32 10.34 5.40
N GLU A 95 -12.27 10.95 4.85
CA GLU A 95 -12.24 12.41 4.61
C GLU A 95 -12.89 12.78 3.26
N HIS A 96 -13.23 11.80 2.42
CA HIS A 96 -13.80 11.98 1.07
C HIS A 96 -12.98 12.94 0.19
N ASN A 97 -11.67 13.02 0.42
CA ASN A 97 -10.78 13.95 -0.27
C ASN A 97 -9.95 13.23 -1.33
N ILE A 98 -10.49 13.18 -2.56
CA ILE A 98 -9.88 12.50 -3.70
C ILE A 98 -8.51 13.10 -4.04
N GLY A 99 -8.35 14.43 -3.90
CA GLY A 99 -7.11 15.14 -4.20
C GLY A 99 -5.98 14.79 -3.21
N PHE A 100 -6.27 14.77 -1.91
CA PHE A 100 -5.29 14.33 -0.91
C PHE A 100 -4.97 12.85 -1.04
N ALA A 101 -5.95 12.00 -1.34
CA ALA A 101 -5.72 10.59 -1.64
C ALA A 101 -4.79 10.43 -2.85
N LEU A 102 -4.93 11.27 -3.88
CA LEU A 102 -4.06 11.27 -5.06
C LEU A 102 -2.62 11.69 -4.72
N ALA A 103 -2.44 12.72 -3.91
CA ALA A 103 -1.11 13.14 -3.46
C ALA A 103 -0.43 12.07 -2.61
N ASP A 104 -1.18 11.43 -1.71
CA ASP A 104 -0.70 10.36 -0.85
C ASP A 104 -0.28 9.13 -1.65
N ILE A 105 -1.11 8.67 -2.61
CA ILE A 105 -0.75 7.51 -3.44
C ILE A 105 0.44 7.79 -4.37
N ALA A 106 0.66 9.03 -4.79
CA ALA A 106 1.86 9.42 -5.51
C ALA A 106 3.11 9.32 -4.61
N ALA A 107 3.04 9.78 -3.37
CA ALA A 107 4.11 9.63 -2.39
C ALA A 107 4.37 8.15 -2.05
N LEU A 108 3.31 7.36 -1.92
CA LEU A 108 3.38 5.91 -1.74
C LEU A 108 4.12 5.25 -2.92
N TRP A 109 3.74 5.57 -4.15
CA TRP A 109 4.37 5.05 -5.35
C TRP A 109 5.88 5.34 -5.38
N VAL A 110 6.27 6.58 -5.08
CA VAL A 110 7.69 6.97 -4.99
C VAL A 110 8.41 6.16 -3.91
N SER A 111 7.81 5.99 -2.73
CA SER A 111 8.42 5.21 -1.65
C SER A 111 8.65 3.75 -2.03
N ILE A 112 7.73 3.13 -2.77
CA ILE A 112 7.88 1.77 -3.30
C ILE A 112 9.04 1.68 -4.28
N VAL A 113 9.16 2.63 -5.22
CA VAL A 113 10.28 2.68 -6.17
C VAL A 113 11.61 2.84 -5.43
N VAL A 114 11.68 3.72 -4.44
CA VAL A 114 12.87 3.93 -3.61
C VAL A 114 13.24 2.66 -2.86
N PHE A 115 12.27 1.95 -2.26
CA PHE A 115 12.52 0.67 -1.58
C PHE A 115 13.13 -0.36 -2.54
N ILE A 116 12.55 -0.51 -3.73
CA ILE A 116 13.05 -1.43 -4.76
C ILE A 116 14.50 -1.06 -5.13
N ALA A 117 14.78 0.22 -5.39
CA ALA A 117 16.12 0.68 -5.75
C ALA A 117 17.15 0.40 -4.66
N LEU A 118 16.83 0.70 -3.39
CA LEU A 118 17.71 0.47 -2.24
C LEU A 118 18.00 -1.00 -1.98
N THR A 119 17.03 -1.88 -2.27
CA THR A 119 17.16 -3.32 -1.98
C THR A 119 17.62 -4.14 -3.18
N TRP A 120 17.66 -3.59 -4.39
CA TRP A 120 17.93 -4.31 -5.63
C TRP A 120 19.25 -5.10 -5.61
N ARG A 121 20.29 -4.51 -5.07
CA ARG A 121 21.61 -5.16 -4.97
C ARG A 121 21.85 -5.90 -3.65
N SER A 122 21.24 -5.41 -2.57
CA SER A 122 21.48 -5.93 -1.23
C SER A 122 20.54 -7.06 -0.82
N ASN A 123 19.28 -7.05 -1.29
CA ASN A 123 18.26 -8.05 -1.01
C ASN A 123 17.25 -8.16 -2.17
N ARG A 124 17.69 -8.81 -3.25
CA ARG A 124 16.89 -8.90 -4.49
C ARG A 124 15.52 -9.53 -4.30
N VAL A 125 15.37 -10.48 -3.38
CA VAL A 125 14.06 -11.08 -3.09
C VAL A 125 13.10 -10.04 -2.49
N ALA A 126 13.57 -9.21 -1.57
CA ALA A 126 12.75 -8.12 -1.02
C ALA A 126 12.32 -7.13 -2.12
N SER A 127 13.23 -6.76 -3.04
CA SER A 127 12.88 -5.95 -4.21
C SER A 127 11.80 -6.58 -5.07
N LEU A 128 11.96 -7.86 -5.42
CA LEU A 128 11.01 -8.57 -6.29
C LEU A 128 9.62 -8.73 -5.65
N LEU A 129 9.55 -8.87 -4.32
CA LEU A 129 8.29 -8.89 -3.58
C LEU A 129 7.54 -7.54 -3.63
N PHE A 130 8.26 -6.44 -3.87
CA PHE A 130 7.66 -5.11 -4.02
C PHE A 130 7.23 -4.78 -5.47
N VAL A 131 7.64 -5.57 -6.46
CA VAL A 131 7.24 -5.34 -7.87
C VAL A 131 5.73 -5.50 -8.09
N PRO A 132 5.05 -6.57 -7.59
CA PRO A 132 3.59 -6.66 -7.66
C PRO A 132 2.89 -5.51 -6.93
N TYR A 133 3.46 -5.04 -5.81
CA TYR A 133 2.95 -3.90 -5.07
C TYR A 133 3.05 -2.61 -5.90
N LEU A 134 4.18 -2.37 -6.56
CA LEU A 134 4.35 -1.24 -7.50
C LEU A 134 3.32 -1.28 -8.62
N ALA A 135 3.11 -2.44 -9.24
CA ALA A 135 2.14 -2.61 -10.31
C ALA A 135 0.71 -2.29 -9.83
N TRP A 136 0.32 -2.82 -8.66
CA TRP A 136 -1.00 -2.55 -8.09
C TRP A 136 -1.21 -1.08 -7.72
N VAL A 137 -0.22 -0.44 -7.09
CA VAL A 137 -0.30 0.97 -6.72
C VAL A 137 -0.28 1.87 -7.96
N SER A 138 0.45 1.51 -9.02
CA SER A 138 0.40 2.23 -10.30
C SER A 138 -1.01 2.21 -10.90
N TYR A 139 -1.67 1.05 -10.90
CA TYR A 139 -3.04 0.91 -11.33
C TYR A 139 -4.01 1.73 -10.44
N ALA A 140 -3.88 1.62 -9.12
CA ALA A 140 -4.70 2.36 -8.17
C ALA A 140 -4.49 3.88 -8.26
N ALA A 141 -3.28 4.35 -8.54
CA ALA A 141 -2.99 5.76 -8.78
C ALA A 141 -3.67 6.27 -10.06
N ALA A 142 -3.62 5.49 -11.14
CA ALA A 142 -4.33 5.83 -12.38
C ALA A 142 -5.85 5.88 -12.17
N LEU A 143 -6.40 4.94 -11.39
CA LEU A 143 -7.81 4.92 -11.03
C LEU A 143 -8.20 6.13 -10.17
N ASN A 144 -7.41 6.45 -9.15
CA ASN A 144 -7.62 7.62 -8.30
C ASN A 144 -7.58 8.93 -9.11
N PHE A 145 -6.62 9.04 -10.04
CA PHE A 145 -6.51 10.19 -10.93
C PHE A 145 -7.74 10.33 -11.85
N ALA A 146 -8.20 9.24 -12.46
CA ALA A 146 -9.39 9.24 -13.30
C ALA A 146 -10.65 9.62 -12.51
N ILE A 147 -10.83 9.09 -11.30
CA ILE A 147 -11.93 9.46 -10.42
C ILE A 147 -11.86 10.94 -10.06
N TRP A 148 -10.67 11.45 -9.75
CA TRP A 148 -10.49 12.88 -9.45
C TRP A 148 -10.91 13.78 -10.63
N GLN A 149 -10.54 13.43 -11.85
CA GLN A 149 -10.91 14.18 -13.05
C GLN A 149 -12.42 14.13 -13.34
N LEU A 150 -13.06 12.97 -13.12
CA LEU A 150 -14.49 12.79 -13.37
C LEU A 150 -15.40 13.43 -12.34
N ASN A 151 -14.85 13.80 -11.16
CA ASN A 151 -15.62 14.34 -10.05
C ASN A 151 -15.06 15.69 -9.53
N PRO A 152 -14.97 16.74 -10.37
CA PRO A 152 -14.33 18.01 -9.99
C PRO A 152 -15.09 18.75 -8.86
N ASN A 153 -16.35 18.43 -8.65
CA ASN A 153 -17.22 19.04 -7.65
C ASN A 153 -17.69 18.04 -6.58
N ALA A 154 -16.97 16.93 -6.41
CA ALA A 154 -17.34 15.96 -5.37
C ALA A 154 -17.34 16.65 -4.00
N PRO A 155 -18.40 16.47 -3.18
CA PRO A 155 -18.44 17.02 -1.83
C PRO A 155 -17.32 16.39 -0.99
N VAL A 156 -16.59 17.24 -0.28
CA VAL A 156 -15.53 16.86 0.68
C VAL A 156 -16.19 16.60 2.02
#